data_7be67b7249d295b7806b5c9648a7df95
#
_entry.id   7be67b7249d295b7806b5c9648a7df95
#
_cell.length_a   1.000
_cell.length_b   1.000
_cell.length_c   1.000
_cell.angle_alpha   90.00
_cell.angle_beta   90.00
_cell.angle_gamma   90.00
#
_symmetry.space_group_name_H-M   'P 1'
#
loop_
_entity.id
_entity.type
_entity.pdbx_description
1 polymer ?
#
loop_
_entity_poly.entity_id
_entity_poly.type
_entity_poly.pdbx_seq_one_letter_code
_entity_poly.pdbx_strand_id
1 'polypeptide(L)'
;MILTVNIGNTHITIAGYEHDTLQFSGRLHSSPAATVDEYAMNLLNLLSLYQVAPERIEGGILGSVVPALTGRVLGALRMLCSARFLTVGPGLKSGIKLRLDNPAQLGAELLCGAVAALEEGPGPLAVISADTAISIMAVNGKQELVGGVILPGPQLSLSALVQKTAQLPQIDLSAPASSSILGKNTSACLQNGFVLGTAGLLDGLAEHFQAELGPDIRFYATGNLPRTIREACRTPIEYREYLITDGLYRIWQRNRKGG
;
A
#
# COMPACT_ATOMS: atom_id res chain seq x y z
N MET A 1 5.93 22.57 2.11
CA MET A 1 5.64 21.14 2.35
C MET A 1 4.68 20.57 1.32
N ILE A 2 4.89 19.34 0.87
CA ILE A 2 4.00 18.63 -0.04
C ILE A 2 3.30 17.51 0.70
N LEU A 3 1.96 17.45 0.60
CA LEU A 3 1.20 16.35 1.18
C LEU A 3 0.95 15.24 0.16
N THR A 4 1.16 14.02 0.56
CA THR A 4 0.71 12.83 -0.15
C THR A 4 -0.41 12.17 0.65
N VAL A 5 -1.49 11.78 -0.04
CA VAL A 5 -2.66 11.20 0.58
C VAL A 5 -3.02 9.91 -0.16
N ASN A 6 -2.89 8.79 0.52
CA ASN A 6 -3.32 7.49 0.01
C ASN A 6 -4.64 7.07 0.67
N ILE A 7 -5.69 6.93 -0.12
CA ILE A 7 -7.03 6.54 0.34
C ILE A 7 -7.25 5.07 0.05
N GLY A 8 -6.96 4.24 1.05
CA GLY A 8 -7.22 2.80 1.04
C GLY A 8 -8.61 2.45 1.60
N ASN A 9 -8.99 1.17 1.50
CA ASN A 9 -10.30 0.69 1.99
C ASN A 9 -10.45 0.81 3.51
N THR A 10 -9.39 0.65 4.27
CA THR A 10 -9.41 0.64 5.74
C THR A 10 -8.85 1.93 6.32
N HIS A 11 -7.80 2.47 5.73
CA HIS A 11 -7.10 3.65 6.22
C HIS A 11 -6.80 4.65 5.11
N ILE A 12 -6.78 5.93 5.49
CA ILE A 12 -6.23 7.03 4.70
C ILE A 12 -4.87 7.36 5.31
N THR A 13 -3.81 7.18 4.55
CA THR A 13 -2.46 7.55 4.97
C THR A 13 -2.12 8.94 4.43
N ILE A 14 -1.71 9.83 5.32
CA ILE A 14 -1.28 11.19 5.02
C ILE A 14 0.20 11.31 5.36
N ALA A 15 1.01 11.76 4.42
CA ALA A 15 2.42 11.99 4.69
C ALA A 15 2.86 13.37 4.16
N GLY A 16 3.77 14.01 4.87
CA GLY A 16 4.33 15.30 4.51
C GLY A 16 5.78 15.18 4.09
N TYR A 17 6.14 15.78 2.95
CA TYR A 17 7.49 15.78 2.39
C TYR A 17 8.06 17.19 2.28
N GLU A 18 9.31 17.36 2.68
CA GLU A 18 10.11 18.57 2.43
C GLU A 18 11.49 18.17 1.91
N HIS A 19 11.92 18.77 0.81
CA HIS A 19 13.25 18.51 0.19
C HIS A 19 13.55 17.01 0.02
N ASP A 20 12.60 16.26 -0.54
CA ASP A 20 12.66 14.81 -0.77
C ASP A 20 12.71 13.94 0.50
N THR A 21 12.51 14.55 1.66
CA THR A 21 12.55 13.85 2.95
C THR A 21 11.15 13.78 3.55
N LEU A 22 10.76 12.59 3.98
CA LEU A 22 9.54 12.36 4.75
C LEU A 22 9.68 13.02 6.13
N GLN A 23 8.78 13.95 6.45
CA GLN A 23 8.75 14.66 7.71
C GLN A 23 7.81 14.00 8.72
N PHE A 24 6.68 13.53 8.25
CA PHE A 24 5.70 12.80 9.06
C PHE A 24 4.86 11.87 8.21
N SER A 25 4.29 10.86 8.87
CA SER A 25 3.20 10.02 8.31
C SER A 25 2.18 9.75 9.40
N GLY A 26 0.91 9.89 9.07
CA GLY A 26 -0.20 9.60 9.96
C GLY A 26 -1.33 8.91 9.22
N ARG A 27 -2.23 8.26 9.99
CA ARG A 27 -3.34 7.48 9.43
C ARG A 27 -4.67 7.94 10.01
N LEU A 28 -5.67 8.04 9.16
CA LEU A 28 -7.08 8.20 9.55
C LEU A 28 -7.85 6.95 9.12
N HIS A 29 -8.97 6.70 9.76
CA HIS A 29 -9.86 5.62 9.34
C HIS A 29 -10.62 6.01 8.06
N SER A 30 -10.71 5.09 7.10
CA SER A 30 -11.55 5.24 5.90
C SER A 30 -13.00 4.99 6.28
N SER A 31 -13.79 6.07 6.44
CA SER A 31 -15.21 6.00 6.78
C SER A 31 -16.09 6.53 5.64
N PRO A 32 -16.79 5.65 4.90
CA PRO A 32 -17.74 6.10 3.88
C PRO A 32 -18.90 6.94 4.42
N ALA A 33 -19.17 6.90 5.71
CA ALA A 33 -20.21 7.68 6.35
C ALA A 33 -19.74 9.10 6.77
N ALA A 34 -18.42 9.30 6.95
CA ALA A 34 -17.87 10.59 7.40
C ALA A 34 -18.13 11.71 6.38
N THR A 35 -18.46 12.89 6.90
CA THR A 35 -18.68 14.10 6.11
C THR A 35 -17.36 14.77 5.72
N VAL A 36 -17.42 15.78 4.84
CA VAL A 36 -16.26 16.61 4.48
C VAL A 36 -15.70 17.33 5.72
N ASP A 37 -16.60 17.86 6.57
CA ASP A 37 -16.22 18.60 7.78
C ASP A 37 -15.51 17.69 8.80
N GLU A 38 -16.00 16.45 9.00
CA GLU A 38 -15.33 15.47 9.87
C GLU A 38 -13.93 15.12 9.36
N TYR A 39 -13.77 14.95 8.04
CA TYR A 39 -12.43 14.75 7.47
C TYR A 39 -11.54 15.99 7.62
N ALA A 40 -12.10 17.21 7.48
CA ALA A 40 -11.33 18.45 7.68
C ALA A 40 -10.86 18.58 9.13
N MET A 41 -11.72 18.31 10.11
CA MET A 41 -11.35 18.30 11.53
C MET A 41 -10.28 17.24 11.83
N ASN A 42 -10.45 16.03 11.32
CA ASN A 42 -9.48 14.95 11.54
C ASN A 42 -8.12 15.27 10.89
N LEU A 43 -8.10 15.82 9.69
CA LEU A 43 -6.88 16.25 9.01
C LEU A 43 -6.21 17.40 9.76
N LEU A 44 -6.97 18.41 10.22
CA LEU A 44 -6.43 19.52 11.00
C LEU A 44 -5.80 19.02 12.32
N ASN A 45 -6.48 18.12 13.03
CA ASN A 45 -5.96 17.52 14.25
C ASN A 45 -4.68 16.71 13.98
N LEU A 46 -4.66 15.93 12.88
CA LEU A 46 -3.48 15.16 12.48
C LEU A 46 -2.29 16.10 12.19
N LEU A 47 -2.50 17.13 11.39
CA LEU A 47 -1.46 18.13 11.09
C LEU A 47 -0.95 18.81 12.37
N SER A 48 -1.84 19.13 13.29
CA SER A 48 -1.49 19.74 14.58
C SER A 48 -0.64 18.81 15.46
N LEU A 49 -0.92 17.50 15.47
CA LEU A 49 -0.08 16.50 16.17
C LEU A 49 1.37 16.50 15.68
N TYR A 50 1.56 16.75 14.39
CA TYR A 50 2.89 16.83 13.76
C TYR A 50 3.42 18.26 13.66
N GLN A 51 2.77 19.22 14.31
CA GLN A 51 3.16 20.65 14.33
C GLN A 51 3.25 21.27 12.92
N VAL A 52 2.38 20.84 12.01
CA VAL A 52 2.29 21.35 10.65
C VAL A 52 1.12 22.34 10.55
N ALA A 53 1.44 23.62 10.32
CA ALA A 53 0.42 24.61 10.01
C ALA A 53 -0.09 24.44 8.58
N PRO A 54 -1.42 24.52 8.33
CA PRO A 54 -1.99 24.37 6.98
C PRO A 54 -1.39 25.29 5.93
N GLU A 55 -0.95 26.50 6.34
CA GLU A 55 -0.32 27.50 5.48
C GLU A 55 1.04 27.07 4.92
N ARG A 56 1.69 26.09 5.56
CA ARG A 56 2.94 25.51 5.05
C ARG A 56 2.74 24.53 3.90
N ILE A 57 1.51 24.16 3.59
CA ILE A 57 1.18 23.21 2.52
C ILE A 57 1.19 23.96 1.19
N GLU A 58 2.13 23.63 0.32
CA GLU A 58 2.33 24.25 -1.00
C GLU A 58 1.63 23.48 -2.12
N GLY A 59 1.29 22.21 -1.87
CA GLY A 59 0.64 21.34 -2.83
C GLY A 59 0.51 19.92 -2.32
N GLY A 60 -0.08 19.06 -3.14
CA GLY A 60 -0.15 17.65 -2.78
C GLY A 60 -0.70 16.77 -3.90
N ILE A 61 -0.76 15.49 -3.60
CA ILE A 61 -1.26 14.48 -4.51
C ILE A 61 -2.04 13.41 -3.76
N LEU A 62 -3.15 12.97 -4.35
CA LEU A 62 -3.96 11.85 -3.85
C LEU A 62 -3.86 10.65 -4.76
N GLY A 63 -3.67 9.46 -4.15
CA GLY A 63 -4.01 8.17 -4.72
C GLY A 63 -5.23 7.60 -4.00
N SER A 64 -6.16 6.99 -4.71
CA SER A 64 -7.36 6.43 -4.09
C SER A 64 -7.80 5.15 -4.77
N VAL A 65 -8.17 4.16 -3.96
CA VAL A 65 -8.89 2.96 -4.38
C VAL A 65 -10.36 2.99 -3.90
N VAL A 66 -10.80 4.12 -3.30
CA VAL A 66 -12.16 4.33 -2.79
C VAL A 66 -12.75 5.60 -3.40
N PRO A 67 -13.33 5.54 -4.62
CA PRO A 67 -13.84 6.73 -5.34
C PRO A 67 -14.80 7.59 -4.53
N ALA A 68 -15.64 6.97 -3.70
CA ALA A 68 -16.61 7.66 -2.85
C ALA A 68 -15.96 8.60 -1.81
N LEU A 69 -14.72 8.33 -1.39
CA LEU A 69 -13.99 9.15 -0.42
C LEU A 69 -13.13 10.23 -1.08
N THR A 70 -12.73 10.04 -2.32
CA THR A 70 -11.81 10.96 -3.02
C THR A 70 -12.31 12.40 -3.00
N GLY A 71 -13.58 12.62 -3.38
CA GLY A 71 -14.18 13.94 -3.38
C GLY A 71 -14.30 14.57 -1.99
N ARG A 72 -14.60 13.77 -0.97
CA ARG A 72 -14.74 14.25 0.41
C ARG A 72 -13.40 14.68 1.01
N VAL A 73 -12.38 13.85 0.82
CA VAL A 73 -11.02 14.16 1.32
C VAL A 73 -10.44 15.37 0.59
N LEU A 74 -10.64 15.48 -0.73
CA LEU A 74 -10.28 16.69 -1.48
C LEU A 74 -11.02 17.93 -0.98
N GLY A 75 -12.32 17.82 -0.72
CA GLY A 75 -13.12 18.89 -0.11
C GLY A 75 -12.56 19.34 1.23
N ALA A 76 -12.24 18.39 2.09
CA ALA A 76 -11.64 18.64 3.40
C ALA A 76 -10.28 19.36 3.29
N LEU A 77 -9.41 18.92 2.39
CA LEU A 77 -8.12 19.57 2.15
C LEU A 77 -8.27 21.02 1.65
N ARG A 78 -9.25 21.28 0.79
CA ARG A 78 -9.57 22.65 0.29
C ARG A 78 -10.09 23.58 1.39
N MET A 79 -10.72 23.05 2.43
CA MET A 79 -11.12 23.84 3.60
C MET A 79 -9.90 24.25 4.45
N LEU A 80 -8.85 23.46 4.46
CA LEU A 80 -7.67 23.70 5.29
C LEU A 80 -6.63 24.58 4.62
N CYS A 81 -6.45 24.46 3.31
CA CYS A 81 -5.44 25.22 2.58
C CYS A 81 -5.87 25.50 1.14
N SER A 82 -5.28 26.56 0.54
CA SER A 82 -5.50 26.94 -0.86
C SER A 82 -4.61 26.18 -1.85
N ALA A 83 -3.81 25.23 -1.36
CA ALA A 83 -2.87 24.48 -2.17
C ALA A 83 -3.57 23.61 -3.24
N ARG A 84 -2.92 23.44 -4.38
CA ARG A 84 -3.41 22.56 -5.46
C ARG A 84 -3.08 21.11 -5.16
N PHE A 85 -4.09 20.24 -5.25
CA PHE A 85 -3.92 18.80 -5.13
C PHE A 85 -4.14 18.11 -6.49
N LEU A 86 -3.21 17.26 -6.87
CA LEU A 86 -3.34 16.35 -8.01
C LEU A 86 -4.04 15.06 -7.54
N THR A 87 -4.69 14.34 -8.46
CA THR A 87 -5.24 13.01 -8.19
C THR A 87 -4.65 12.03 -9.17
N VAL A 88 -4.12 10.91 -8.68
CA VAL A 88 -3.55 9.85 -9.53
C VAL A 88 -4.64 9.28 -10.42
N GLY A 89 -4.39 9.30 -11.71
CA GLY A 89 -5.32 8.84 -12.73
C GLY A 89 -4.83 9.11 -14.14
N PRO A 90 -5.68 8.87 -15.14
CA PRO A 90 -5.35 9.13 -16.54
C PRO A 90 -4.84 10.57 -16.77
N GLY A 91 -3.78 10.70 -17.54
CA GLY A 91 -3.18 11.99 -17.86
C GLY A 91 -2.03 12.44 -16.97
N LEU A 92 -1.84 11.84 -15.79
CA LEU A 92 -0.65 12.10 -14.97
C LEU A 92 0.56 11.30 -15.46
N LYS A 93 1.73 11.95 -15.48
CA LYS A 93 3.01 11.34 -15.82
C LYS A 93 3.52 10.52 -14.65
N SER A 94 3.30 9.22 -14.66
CA SER A 94 3.82 8.30 -13.63
C SER A 94 5.31 8.00 -13.79
N GLY A 95 5.83 8.06 -15.01
CA GLY A 95 7.19 7.64 -15.35
C GLY A 95 7.31 6.14 -15.62
N ILE A 96 6.21 5.38 -15.50
CA ILE A 96 6.13 3.95 -15.84
C ILE A 96 5.18 3.77 -17.02
N LYS A 97 5.57 2.92 -17.95
CA LYS A 97 4.71 2.48 -19.04
C LYS A 97 3.84 1.32 -18.59
N LEU A 98 2.54 1.42 -18.82
CA LEU A 98 1.58 0.37 -18.47
C LEU A 98 1.34 -0.55 -19.66
N ARG A 99 1.63 -1.84 -19.49
CA ARG A 99 1.39 -2.92 -20.47
C ARG A 99 0.26 -3.83 -20.00
N LEU A 100 -0.85 -3.21 -19.63
CA LEU A 100 -2.05 -3.87 -19.16
C LEU A 100 -3.14 -3.79 -20.24
N ASP A 101 -4.02 -4.76 -20.29
CA ASP A 101 -5.17 -4.76 -21.20
C ASP A 101 -6.09 -3.55 -20.93
N ASN A 102 -6.30 -3.22 -19.65
CA ASN A 102 -7.05 -2.05 -19.23
C ASN A 102 -6.29 -1.26 -18.14
N PRO A 103 -5.41 -0.33 -18.54
CA PRO A 103 -4.64 0.48 -17.60
C PRO A 103 -5.49 1.32 -16.63
N ALA A 104 -6.75 1.65 -17.00
CA ALA A 104 -7.64 2.43 -16.14
C ALA A 104 -8.14 1.66 -14.91
N GLN A 105 -8.02 0.33 -14.91
CA GLN A 105 -8.37 -0.52 -13.76
C GLN A 105 -7.23 -0.67 -12.75
N LEU A 106 -6.02 -0.20 -13.08
CA LEU A 106 -4.89 -0.27 -12.16
C LEU A 106 -5.15 0.64 -10.95
N GLY A 107 -5.14 0.04 -9.77
CA GLY A 107 -5.24 0.78 -8.51
C GLY A 107 -4.07 1.77 -8.33
N ALA A 108 -4.37 2.98 -7.87
CA ALA A 108 -3.37 4.02 -7.65
C ALA A 108 -2.23 3.56 -6.73
N GLU A 109 -2.53 2.77 -5.70
CA GLU A 109 -1.55 2.22 -4.76
C GLU A 109 -0.48 1.37 -5.46
N LEU A 110 -0.91 0.49 -6.36
CA LEU A 110 -0.02 -0.43 -7.08
C LEU A 110 0.89 0.34 -8.04
N LEU A 111 0.35 1.36 -8.72
CA LEU A 111 1.14 2.25 -9.56
C LEU A 111 2.18 3.01 -8.73
N CYS A 112 1.76 3.62 -7.62
CA CYS A 112 2.64 4.39 -6.75
C CYS A 112 3.75 3.52 -6.15
N GLY A 113 3.40 2.32 -5.65
CA GLY A 113 4.39 1.37 -5.14
C GLY A 113 5.44 0.99 -6.19
N ALA A 114 5.01 0.73 -7.44
CA ALA A 114 5.92 0.42 -8.54
C ALA A 114 6.82 1.62 -8.91
N VAL A 115 6.28 2.85 -8.89
CA VAL A 115 7.08 4.07 -9.13
C VAL A 115 8.15 4.25 -8.08
N ALA A 116 7.82 4.06 -6.79
CA ALA A 116 8.80 4.18 -5.71
C ALA A 116 9.85 3.08 -5.76
N ALA A 117 9.46 1.83 -6.00
CA ALA A 117 10.39 0.70 -6.08
C ALA A 117 11.42 0.85 -7.22
N LEU A 118 11.05 1.50 -8.33
CA LEU A 118 11.98 1.80 -9.42
C LEU A 118 13.02 2.87 -9.07
N GLU A 119 12.80 3.72 -8.09
CA GLU A 119 13.82 4.66 -7.59
C GLU A 119 14.95 3.94 -6.83
N GLU A 120 14.66 2.76 -6.26
CA GLU A 120 15.67 1.90 -5.60
C GLU A 120 16.59 1.17 -6.61
N GLY A 121 16.28 1.24 -7.90
CA GLY A 121 17.06 0.67 -8.99
C GLY A 121 16.19 0.07 -10.09
N PRO A 122 16.80 -0.24 -11.26
CA PRO A 122 16.05 -0.75 -12.41
C PRO A 122 15.39 -2.10 -12.12
N GLY A 123 14.29 -2.41 -12.85
CA GLY A 123 13.67 -3.72 -12.82
C GLY A 123 14.56 -4.85 -13.41
N PRO A 124 14.10 -6.11 -13.31
CA PRO A 124 12.75 -6.52 -12.93
C PRO A 124 12.51 -6.43 -11.43
N LEU A 125 11.29 -6.10 -11.05
CA LEU A 125 10.86 -6.06 -9.66
C LEU A 125 9.37 -6.38 -9.52
N ALA A 126 8.95 -6.80 -8.33
CA ALA A 126 7.56 -6.97 -7.97
C ALA A 126 7.25 -6.24 -6.66
N VAL A 127 6.10 -5.58 -6.61
CA VAL A 127 5.62 -4.87 -5.42
C VAL A 127 4.45 -5.63 -4.83
N ILE A 128 4.59 -6.04 -3.59
CA ILE A 128 3.59 -6.71 -2.76
C ILE A 128 2.92 -5.63 -1.90
N SER A 129 1.70 -5.26 -2.23
CA SER A 129 0.85 -4.41 -1.38
C SER A 129 -0.09 -5.30 -0.60
N ALA A 130 0.07 -5.34 0.72
CA ALA A 130 -0.70 -6.20 1.59
C ALA A 130 -1.54 -5.38 2.57
N ASP A 131 -2.86 -5.47 2.44
CA ASP A 131 -3.84 -4.93 3.39
C ASP A 131 -5.03 -5.91 3.45
N THR A 132 -6.24 -5.51 3.10
CA THR A 132 -7.40 -6.39 2.98
C THR A 132 -7.15 -7.51 1.94
N ALA A 133 -6.53 -7.15 0.84
CA ALA A 133 -6.00 -8.09 -0.16
C ALA A 133 -4.46 -8.04 -0.16
N ILE A 134 -3.83 -9.09 -0.67
CA ILE A 134 -2.45 -9.05 -1.15
C ILE A 134 -2.51 -8.89 -2.67
N SER A 135 -1.94 -7.80 -3.17
CA SER A 135 -1.78 -7.56 -4.60
C SER A 135 -0.30 -7.53 -4.93
N ILE A 136 0.14 -8.31 -5.91
CA ILE A 136 1.52 -8.33 -6.37
C ILE A 136 1.55 -7.85 -7.80
N MET A 137 2.22 -6.73 -8.05
CA MET A 137 2.36 -6.15 -9.39
C MET A 137 3.83 -6.16 -9.82
N ALA A 138 4.06 -6.60 -11.04
CA ALA A 138 5.40 -6.78 -11.60
C ALA A 138 5.76 -5.69 -12.62
N VAL A 139 7.01 -5.29 -12.56
CA VAL A 139 7.67 -4.40 -13.51
C VAL A 139 8.82 -5.16 -14.17
N ASN A 140 8.86 -5.19 -15.49
CA ASN A 140 9.90 -5.88 -16.26
C ASN A 140 11.23 -5.08 -16.32
N GLY A 141 12.27 -5.66 -16.90
CA GLY A 141 13.56 -5.02 -17.08
C GLY A 141 13.57 -3.78 -17.99
N LYS A 142 12.48 -3.50 -18.72
CA LYS A 142 12.27 -2.29 -19.52
C LYS A 142 11.52 -1.20 -18.77
N GLN A 143 11.33 -1.35 -17.45
CA GLN A 143 10.56 -0.44 -16.60
C GLN A 143 9.09 -0.33 -17.06
N GLU A 144 8.50 -1.40 -17.54
CA GLU A 144 7.10 -1.48 -17.90
C GLU A 144 6.33 -2.31 -16.86
N LEU A 145 5.21 -1.81 -16.35
CA LEU A 145 4.31 -2.56 -15.48
C LEU A 145 3.51 -3.53 -16.35
N VAL A 146 3.72 -4.82 -16.14
CA VAL A 146 3.29 -5.87 -17.07
C VAL A 146 2.12 -6.72 -16.57
N GLY A 147 1.79 -6.65 -15.29
CA GLY A 147 0.69 -7.42 -14.73
C GLY A 147 0.95 -7.86 -13.30
N GLY A 148 0.09 -8.72 -12.78
CA GLY A 148 0.25 -9.20 -11.41
C GLY A 148 -0.85 -10.15 -10.99
N VAL A 149 -0.91 -10.41 -9.68
CA VAL A 149 -1.89 -11.31 -9.05
C VAL A 149 -2.55 -10.62 -7.85
N ILE A 150 -3.77 -11.01 -7.55
CA ILE A 150 -4.53 -10.53 -6.38
C ILE A 150 -5.07 -11.74 -5.64
N LEU A 151 -4.93 -11.72 -4.32
CA LEU A 151 -5.41 -12.77 -3.43
C LEU A 151 -5.92 -12.15 -2.11
N PRO A 152 -6.73 -12.88 -1.33
CA PRO A 152 -7.18 -12.36 -0.04
C PRO A 152 -6.01 -12.22 0.93
N GLY A 153 -6.00 -11.12 1.70
CA GLY A 153 -5.02 -10.93 2.77
C GLY A 153 -5.21 -11.93 3.91
N PRO A 154 -4.16 -12.22 4.69
CA PRO A 154 -4.20 -13.23 5.74
C PRO A 154 -5.23 -12.91 6.83
N GLN A 155 -5.38 -11.63 7.20
CA GLN A 155 -6.37 -11.21 8.19
C GLN A 155 -7.80 -11.38 7.70
N LEU A 156 -8.07 -11.05 6.42
CA LEU A 156 -9.37 -11.28 5.79
C LEU A 156 -9.70 -12.76 5.74
N SER A 157 -8.74 -13.59 5.33
CA SER A 157 -8.88 -15.05 5.24
C SER A 157 -9.15 -15.66 6.60
N LEU A 158 -8.42 -15.26 7.65
CA LEU A 158 -8.63 -15.69 9.01
C LEU A 158 -10.02 -15.31 9.51
N SER A 159 -10.41 -14.04 9.32
CA SER A 159 -11.71 -13.55 9.75
C SER A 159 -12.86 -14.29 9.06
N ALA A 160 -12.73 -14.55 7.76
CA ALA A 160 -13.72 -15.32 7.01
C ALA A 160 -13.82 -16.77 7.50
N LEU A 161 -12.69 -17.41 7.82
CA LEU A 161 -12.68 -18.77 8.36
C LEU A 161 -13.35 -18.83 9.74
N VAL A 162 -12.99 -17.93 10.65
CA VAL A 162 -13.57 -17.86 12.00
C VAL A 162 -15.08 -17.57 11.95
N GLN A 163 -15.53 -16.65 11.09
CA GLN A 163 -16.96 -16.33 10.94
C GLN A 163 -17.79 -17.49 10.35
N LYS A 164 -17.19 -18.39 9.59
CA LYS A 164 -17.88 -19.53 8.96
C LYS A 164 -17.77 -20.83 9.75
N THR A 165 -17.11 -20.81 10.91
CA THR A 165 -16.92 -21.99 11.76
C THR A 165 -17.38 -21.69 13.20
N ALA A 166 -17.94 -22.70 13.86
CA ALA A 166 -18.52 -22.52 15.20
C ALA A 166 -17.47 -22.52 16.33
N GLN A 167 -16.29 -23.07 16.12
CA GLN A 167 -15.33 -23.37 17.20
C GLN A 167 -13.92 -22.82 16.99
N LEU A 168 -13.63 -22.22 15.82
CA LEU A 168 -12.29 -21.69 15.59
C LEU A 168 -12.13 -20.33 16.28
N PRO A 169 -11.09 -20.16 17.11
CA PRO A 169 -10.85 -18.89 17.79
C PRO A 169 -10.22 -17.86 16.86
N GLN A 170 -10.40 -16.59 17.19
CA GLN A 170 -9.59 -15.52 16.62
C GLN A 170 -8.17 -15.62 17.17
N ILE A 171 -7.17 -15.44 16.30
CA ILE A 171 -5.75 -15.44 16.67
C ILE A 171 -5.08 -14.14 16.21
N ASP A 172 -3.94 -13.83 16.79
CA ASP A 172 -3.10 -12.70 16.39
C ASP A 172 -1.99 -13.17 15.44
N LEU A 173 -2.04 -12.74 14.17
CA LEU A 173 -1.05 -13.08 13.16
C LEU A 173 0.31 -12.42 13.40
N SER A 174 0.43 -11.45 14.29
CA SER A 174 1.71 -10.84 14.69
C SER A 174 2.49 -11.73 15.65
N ALA A 175 1.84 -12.70 16.32
CA ALA A 175 2.52 -13.67 17.15
C ALA A 175 3.30 -14.67 16.28
N PRO A 176 4.53 -15.07 16.68
CA PRO A 176 5.35 -15.99 15.90
C PRO A 176 4.69 -17.37 15.80
N ALA A 177 4.85 -17.99 14.62
CA ALA A 177 4.54 -19.39 14.47
C ALA A 177 5.45 -20.25 15.39
N SER A 178 5.00 -21.46 15.75
CA SER A 178 5.86 -22.38 16.47
C SER A 178 7.02 -22.84 15.58
N SER A 179 8.13 -23.30 16.20
CA SER A 179 9.26 -23.89 15.49
C SER A 179 8.90 -25.16 14.69
N SER A 180 7.77 -25.79 15.04
CA SER A 180 7.22 -26.96 14.34
C SER A 180 6.00 -26.56 13.52
N ILE A 181 5.92 -27.01 12.28
CA ILE A 181 4.71 -26.87 11.44
C ILE A 181 3.50 -27.56 12.08
N LEU A 182 3.73 -28.57 12.90
CA LEU A 182 2.67 -29.35 13.55
C LEU A 182 2.18 -28.62 14.80
N GLY A 183 1.05 -27.92 14.71
CA GLY A 183 0.35 -27.37 15.86
C GLY A 183 -0.28 -28.48 16.71
N LYS A 184 -0.18 -28.35 18.04
CA LYS A 184 -0.73 -29.34 19.01
C LYS A 184 -2.06 -28.92 19.64
N ASN A 185 -2.59 -27.78 19.25
CA ASN A 185 -3.91 -27.26 19.62
C ASN A 185 -4.43 -26.37 18.49
N THR A 186 -5.73 -26.04 18.52
CA THR A 186 -6.39 -25.30 17.46
C THR A 186 -5.73 -23.96 17.17
N SER A 187 -5.37 -23.18 18.19
CA SER A 187 -4.70 -21.88 18.01
C SER A 187 -3.34 -22.02 17.33
N ALA A 188 -2.52 -22.99 17.75
CA ALA A 188 -1.22 -23.27 17.12
C ALA A 188 -1.37 -23.78 15.67
N CYS A 189 -2.40 -24.61 15.39
CA CYS A 189 -2.68 -25.04 14.01
C CYS A 189 -3.07 -23.87 13.11
N LEU A 190 -3.92 -22.98 13.59
CA LEU A 190 -4.30 -21.76 12.88
C LEU A 190 -3.07 -20.84 12.68
N GLN A 191 -2.30 -20.58 13.74
CA GLN A 191 -1.11 -19.74 13.69
C GLN A 191 -0.12 -20.23 12.64
N ASN A 192 0.25 -21.51 12.71
CA ASN A 192 1.19 -22.12 11.76
C ASN A 192 0.61 -22.13 10.34
N GLY A 193 -0.67 -22.47 10.19
CA GLY A 193 -1.34 -22.49 8.90
C GLY A 193 -1.38 -21.13 8.22
N PHE A 194 -1.72 -20.06 8.95
CA PHE A 194 -1.79 -18.72 8.38
C PHE A 194 -0.42 -18.09 8.17
N VAL A 195 0.50 -18.20 9.14
CA VAL A 195 1.83 -17.58 9.01
C VAL A 195 2.67 -18.33 7.97
N LEU A 196 2.89 -19.63 8.16
CA LEU A 196 3.73 -20.42 7.25
C LEU A 196 3.05 -20.69 5.90
N GLY A 197 1.72 -20.84 5.90
CA GLY A 197 0.95 -21.02 4.66
C GLY A 197 0.99 -19.76 3.79
N THR A 198 0.85 -18.57 4.37
CA THR A 198 0.97 -17.31 3.61
C THR A 198 2.41 -17.11 3.12
N ALA A 199 3.42 -17.39 3.95
CA ALA A 199 4.81 -17.33 3.52
C ALA A 199 5.09 -18.29 2.34
N GLY A 200 4.65 -19.56 2.43
CA GLY A 200 4.79 -20.54 1.36
C GLY A 200 4.04 -20.14 0.07
N LEU A 201 2.88 -19.49 0.19
CA LEU A 201 2.14 -18.93 -0.94
C LEU A 201 2.94 -17.82 -1.62
N LEU A 202 3.51 -16.88 -0.85
CA LEU A 202 4.34 -15.79 -1.39
C LEU A 202 5.60 -16.34 -2.06
N ASP A 203 6.26 -17.34 -1.47
CA ASP A 203 7.42 -18.02 -2.05
C ASP A 203 7.08 -18.70 -3.38
N GLY A 204 5.96 -19.44 -3.43
CA GLY A 204 5.53 -20.09 -4.66
C GLY A 204 5.18 -19.11 -5.77
N LEU A 205 4.53 -17.98 -5.44
CA LEU A 205 4.28 -16.90 -6.42
C LEU A 205 5.59 -16.25 -6.86
N ALA A 206 6.55 -16.03 -5.94
CA ALA A 206 7.86 -15.49 -6.28
C ALA A 206 8.61 -16.39 -7.28
N GLU A 207 8.55 -17.71 -7.12
CA GLU A 207 9.12 -18.68 -8.08
C GLU A 207 8.48 -18.52 -9.48
N HIS A 208 7.17 -18.30 -9.57
CA HIS A 208 6.50 -18.04 -10.85
C HIS A 208 6.95 -16.72 -11.48
N PHE A 209 7.05 -15.63 -10.69
CA PHE A 209 7.56 -14.36 -11.19
C PHE A 209 9.02 -14.45 -11.65
N GLN A 210 9.86 -15.20 -10.93
CA GLN A 210 11.25 -15.45 -11.33
C GLN A 210 11.36 -16.25 -12.64
N ALA A 211 10.49 -17.24 -12.82
CA ALA A 211 10.45 -18.02 -14.06
C ALA A 211 10.07 -17.16 -15.27
N GLU A 212 9.19 -16.16 -15.10
CA GLU A 212 8.67 -15.33 -16.18
C GLU A 212 9.55 -14.08 -16.46
N LEU A 213 10.09 -13.44 -15.42
CA LEU A 213 10.80 -12.16 -15.51
C LEU A 213 12.30 -12.24 -15.25
N GLY A 214 12.79 -13.42 -14.87
CA GLY A 214 14.20 -13.69 -14.61
C GLY A 214 14.52 -13.84 -13.11
N PRO A 215 15.64 -14.55 -12.79
CA PRO A 215 16.00 -14.90 -11.43
C PRO A 215 16.39 -13.69 -10.56
N ASP A 216 16.77 -12.58 -11.19
CA ASP A 216 17.24 -11.37 -10.49
C ASP A 216 16.10 -10.42 -10.10
N ILE A 217 14.83 -10.85 -10.23
CA ILE A 217 13.68 -10.05 -9.81
C ILE A 217 13.71 -9.76 -8.31
N ARG A 218 13.55 -8.49 -7.96
CA ARG A 218 13.51 -8.02 -6.57
C ARG A 218 12.08 -7.89 -6.08
N PHE A 219 11.84 -8.24 -4.82
CA PHE A 219 10.52 -8.16 -4.20
C PHE A 219 10.50 -7.09 -3.12
N TYR A 220 9.59 -6.13 -3.26
CA TYR A 220 9.30 -5.09 -2.26
C TYR A 220 7.92 -5.34 -1.66
N ALA A 221 7.80 -5.19 -0.35
CA ALA A 221 6.50 -5.26 0.32
C ALA A 221 6.18 -3.97 1.04
N THR A 222 4.90 -3.64 1.09
CA THR A 222 4.35 -2.53 1.85
C THR A 222 2.98 -2.88 2.43
N GLY A 223 2.43 -2.01 3.29
CA GLY A 223 1.14 -2.23 3.92
C GLY A 223 1.23 -3.09 5.19
N ASN A 224 0.17 -3.84 5.48
CA ASN A 224 0.00 -4.55 6.74
C ASN A 224 0.42 -6.03 6.67
N LEU A 225 1.50 -6.36 5.91
CA LEU A 225 2.03 -7.72 5.91
C LEU A 225 2.77 -7.98 7.24
N PRO A 226 2.27 -8.90 8.08
CA PRO A 226 2.90 -9.19 9.36
C PRO A 226 4.38 -9.55 9.23
N ARG A 227 5.19 -9.05 10.16
CA ARG A 227 6.64 -9.33 10.20
C ARG A 227 6.91 -10.83 10.28
N THR A 228 6.11 -11.54 11.05
CA THR A 228 6.18 -13.01 11.21
C THR A 228 6.05 -13.76 9.88
N ILE A 229 5.17 -13.30 8.98
CA ILE A 229 5.02 -13.87 7.64
C ILE A 229 6.25 -13.54 6.78
N ARG A 230 6.72 -12.28 6.81
CA ARG A 230 7.89 -11.86 6.02
C ARG A 230 9.15 -12.61 6.42
N GLU A 231 9.36 -12.81 7.72
CA GLU A 231 10.50 -13.57 8.25
C GLU A 231 10.41 -15.08 7.99
N ALA A 232 9.20 -15.59 7.73
CA ALA A 232 8.99 -16.99 7.36
C ALA A 232 9.14 -17.25 5.85
N CYS A 233 9.17 -16.22 5.02
CA CYS A 233 9.44 -16.36 3.58
C CYS A 233 10.90 -16.75 3.34
N ARG A 234 11.11 -17.64 2.37
CA ARG A 234 12.44 -18.00 1.83
C ARG A 234 12.93 -16.93 0.85
N THR A 235 12.01 -16.38 0.07
CA THR A 235 12.28 -15.31 -0.87
C THR A 235 12.64 -14.03 -0.11
N PRO A 236 13.76 -13.38 -0.43
CA PRO A 236 14.08 -12.07 0.12
C PRO A 236 13.02 -11.03 -0.27
N ILE A 237 12.31 -10.50 0.72
CA ILE A 237 11.29 -9.46 0.53
C ILE A 237 11.72 -8.23 1.31
N GLU A 238 11.96 -7.14 0.61
CA GLU A 238 12.36 -5.87 1.20
C GLU A 238 11.13 -5.07 1.60
N TYR A 239 10.92 -4.86 2.90
CA TYR A 239 9.76 -4.12 3.39
C TYR A 239 10.04 -2.62 3.42
N ARG A 240 9.14 -1.85 2.79
CA ARG A 240 9.14 -0.39 2.74
C ARG A 240 7.78 0.14 3.22
N GLU A 241 7.76 0.67 4.43
CA GLU A 241 6.52 1.14 5.06
C GLU A 241 5.84 2.26 4.24
N TYR A 242 6.65 3.18 3.71
CA TYR A 242 6.16 4.39 3.04
C TYR A 242 6.16 4.31 1.52
N LEU A 243 6.34 3.12 0.94
CA LEU A 243 6.51 2.92 -0.51
C LEU A 243 5.43 3.60 -1.35
N ILE A 244 4.16 3.55 -0.90
CA ILE A 244 3.04 4.16 -1.65
C ILE A 244 3.11 5.68 -1.58
N THR A 245 3.36 6.25 -0.39
CA THR A 245 3.47 7.71 -0.21
C THR A 245 4.70 8.28 -0.90
N ASP A 246 5.81 7.54 -0.91
CA ASP A 246 7.01 7.88 -1.67
C ASP A 246 6.71 7.93 -3.17
N GLY A 247 6.00 6.93 -3.69
CA GLY A 247 5.56 6.90 -5.08
C GLY A 247 4.62 8.04 -5.46
N LEU A 248 3.67 8.38 -4.58
CA LEU A 248 2.84 9.56 -4.75
C LEU A 248 3.70 10.83 -4.86
N TYR A 249 4.66 11.00 -3.96
CA TYR A 249 5.56 12.14 -3.98
C TYR A 249 6.37 12.21 -5.28
N ARG A 250 6.92 11.08 -5.77
CA ARG A 250 7.63 11.03 -7.05
C ARG A 250 6.74 11.37 -8.25
N ILE A 251 5.49 10.91 -8.26
CA ILE A 251 4.51 11.29 -9.29
C ILE A 251 4.23 12.78 -9.22
N TRP A 252 4.04 13.36 -8.02
CA TRP A 252 3.84 14.79 -7.85
C TRP A 252 5.02 15.59 -8.42
N GLN A 253 6.26 15.22 -8.11
CA GLN A 253 7.46 15.89 -8.62
C GLN A 253 7.51 15.94 -10.15
N ARG A 254 7.09 14.84 -10.82
CA ARG A 254 7.06 14.75 -12.29
C ARG A 254 5.97 15.64 -12.92
N ASN A 255 4.98 16.06 -12.15
CA ASN A 255 3.82 16.82 -12.63
C ASN A 255 3.73 18.27 -12.08
N ARG A 256 4.60 18.66 -11.13
CA ARG A 256 4.57 20.00 -10.50
C ARG A 256 4.80 21.17 -11.46
N LYS A 257 5.47 20.96 -12.61
CA LYS A 257 5.83 21.97 -13.60
C LYS A 257 4.82 22.09 -14.75
N GLY A 258 3.70 21.43 -14.70
CA GLY A 258 2.70 21.34 -15.77
C GLY A 258 1.42 22.14 -15.49
N GLY A 259 1.50 23.25 -14.78
CA GLY A 259 0.38 24.14 -14.51
C GLY A 259 0.75 25.59 -14.71
#